data_464f104bb33af780b4d5485ccbbb1b04
#
_entry.id   464f104bb33af780b4d5485ccbbb1b04
#
_cell.length_a   1.000
_cell.length_b   1.000
_cell.length_c   1.000
_cell.angle_alpha   90.00
_cell.angle_beta   90.00
_cell.angle_gamma   90.00
#
_symmetry.space_group_name_H-M   'P 1'
#
loop_
_entity.id
_entity.type
_entity.pdbx_description
1 polymer ?
#
loop_
_entity_poly.entity_id
_entity_poly.type
_entity_poly.pdbx_seq_one_letter_code
_entity_poly.pdbx_strand_id
1 'polypeptide(L)'
;MFTNQSIDDNEFYEIYKWVDSYTLSKTRKNINRDFSDGTCYAEIIKKNIPSLVQINNYIPTENHKQKIENWNLLNKKVLSKLGFKINNEDIEGIIYSKPYFIEKALKVLKEKIEEYKIKLIENNNNKISNENSFNLKEPLTKENFYKKELLLKEEEINSVKNKIKVI
;
A
#
# COMPACT_ATOMS: atom_id res chain seq x y z
N MET A 1 13.38 -9.62 5.47
CA MET A 1 14.10 -10.41 4.44
C MET A 1 13.15 -10.64 3.29
N PHE A 2 13.39 -9.99 2.16
CA PHE A 2 12.65 -10.33 0.95
C PHE A 2 13.07 -11.74 0.56
N THR A 3 12.10 -12.65 0.44
CA THR A 3 12.41 -14.03 0.02
C THR A 3 13.17 -14.01 -1.30
N ASN A 4 14.07 -14.96 -1.51
CA ASN A 4 14.83 -15.15 -2.76
C ASN A 4 13.95 -15.51 -3.98
N GLN A 5 12.64 -15.29 -3.89
CA GLN A 5 11.74 -15.46 -5.02
C GLN A 5 12.07 -14.42 -6.09
N SER A 6 12.43 -14.89 -7.26
CA SER A 6 12.45 -14.06 -8.46
C SER A 6 11.03 -13.55 -8.70
N ILE A 7 10.90 -12.26 -8.92
CA ILE A 7 9.63 -11.67 -9.38
C ILE A 7 9.54 -12.01 -10.87
N ASP A 8 8.43 -12.58 -11.32
CA ASP A 8 8.20 -12.85 -12.74
C ASP A 8 7.69 -11.61 -13.48
N ASP A 9 7.68 -11.66 -14.81
CA ASP A 9 7.29 -10.53 -15.65
C ASP A 9 5.83 -10.09 -15.41
N ASN A 10 4.92 -11.01 -15.10
CA ASN A 10 3.53 -10.70 -14.77
C ASN A 10 3.42 -9.98 -13.44
N GLU A 11 4.17 -10.41 -12.44
CA GLU A 11 4.23 -9.75 -11.13
C GLU A 11 4.78 -8.33 -11.24
N PHE A 12 5.82 -8.11 -12.08
CA PHE A 12 6.31 -6.76 -12.38
C PHE A 12 5.22 -5.89 -12.99
N TYR A 13 4.54 -6.39 -13.99
CA TYR A 13 3.44 -5.67 -14.64
C TYR A 13 2.35 -5.27 -13.65
N GLU A 14 1.93 -6.18 -12.78
CA GLU A 14 0.91 -5.91 -11.76
C GLU A 14 1.38 -4.90 -10.70
N ILE A 15 2.66 -4.93 -10.32
CA ILE A 15 3.23 -3.94 -9.39
C ILE A 15 3.24 -2.55 -10.04
N TYR A 16 3.73 -2.44 -11.28
CA TYR A 16 3.79 -1.16 -11.98
C TYR A 16 2.39 -0.59 -12.21
N LYS A 17 1.44 -1.40 -12.66
CA LYS A 17 0.04 -1.02 -12.84
C LYS A 17 -0.59 -0.53 -11.54
N TRP A 18 -0.31 -1.22 -10.43
CA TRP A 18 -0.78 -0.82 -9.10
C TRP A 18 -0.19 0.52 -8.67
N VAL A 19 1.11 0.71 -8.82
CA VAL A 19 1.77 2.00 -8.53
C VAL A 19 1.24 3.11 -9.43
N ASP A 20 0.97 2.80 -10.71
CA ASP A 20 0.44 3.75 -11.68
C ASP A 20 -1.01 4.19 -11.40
N SER A 21 -1.74 3.45 -10.60
CA SER A 21 -3.06 3.85 -10.13
C SER A 21 -3.04 5.01 -9.14
N TYR A 22 -1.87 5.35 -8.57
CA TYR A 22 -1.72 6.46 -7.61
C TYR A 22 -1.14 7.71 -8.28
N THR A 23 -1.72 8.88 -7.97
CA THR A 23 -1.07 10.17 -8.24
C THR A 23 -0.07 10.46 -7.13
N LEU A 24 1.23 10.40 -7.43
CA LEU A 24 2.32 10.65 -6.51
C LEU A 24 2.95 12.02 -6.76
N SER A 25 3.65 12.57 -5.74
CA SER A 25 4.31 13.88 -5.82
C SER A 25 5.45 13.92 -6.84
N LYS A 26 6.13 12.78 -7.08
CA LYS A 26 7.18 12.66 -8.09
C LYS A 26 6.62 12.11 -9.39
N THR A 27 7.08 12.69 -10.51
CA THR A 27 6.82 12.14 -11.85
C THR A 27 7.61 10.85 -12.01
N ARG A 28 6.92 9.75 -12.30
CA ARG A 28 7.50 8.42 -12.38
C ARG A 28 8.26 8.19 -13.68
N LYS A 29 9.51 8.61 -13.72
CA LYS A 29 10.43 8.34 -14.83
C LYS A 29 11.28 7.09 -14.60
N ASN A 30 11.64 6.84 -13.33
CA ASN A 30 12.44 5.69 -12.91
C ASN A 30 12.03 5.29 -11.50
N ILE A 31 11.32 4.17 -11.37
CA ILE A 31 10.76 3.71 -10.10
C ILE A 31 11.85 3.50 -9.03
N ASN A 32 13.00 2.93 -9.42
CA ASN A 32 14.08 2.67 -8.46
C ASN A 32 14.63 3.96 -7.87
N ARG A 33 14.81 5.00 -8.68
CA ARG A 33 15.28 6.31 -8.22
C ARG A 33 14.20 7.08 -7.48
N ASP A 34 12.99 7.11 -8.03
CA ASP A 34 11.92 7.98 -7.52
C ASP A 34 11.40 7.52 -6.15
N PHE A 35 11.53 6.21 -5.85
CA PHE A 35 11.19 5.63 -4.55
C PHE A 35 12.38 5.54 -3.58
N SER A 36 13.61 5.86 -4.01
CA SER A 36 14.81 5.61 -3.22
C SER A 36 14.86 6.33 -1.87
N ASP A 37 14.20 7.48 -1.74
CA ASP A 37 14.13 8.24 -0.48
C ASP A 37 12.94 7.88 0.43
N GLY A 38 12.11 6.92 0.04
CA GLY A 38 10.96 6.45 0.80
C GLY A 38 9.71 7.35 0.77
N THR A 39 9.77 8.55 0.19
CA THR A 39 8.63 9.48 0.17
C THR A 39 7.45 8.96 -0.64
N CYS A 40 7.68 8.50 -1.87
CA CYS A 40 6.62 7.90 -2.69
C CYS A 40 6.03 6.62 -2.05
N TYR A 41 6.85 5.85 -1.35
CA TYR A 41 6.41 4.69 -0.58
C TYR A 41 5.46 5.09 0.56
N ALA A 42 5.82 6.14 1.31
CA ALA A 42 4.97 6.73 2.35
C ALA A 42 3.65 7.28 1.79
N GLU A 43 3.69 7.92 0.61
CA GLU A 43 2.49 8.45 -0.06
C GLU A 43 1.50 7.34 -0.44
N ILE A 44 1.96 6.21 -0.97
CA ILE A 44 1.09 5.07 -1.28
C ILE A 44 0.40 4.58 0.00
N ILE A 45 1.15 4.43 1.10
CA ILE A 45 0.56 4.00 2.38
C ILE A 45 -0.44 5.04 2.87
N LYS A 46 -0.12 6.32 2.78
CA LYS A 46 -1.02 7.42 3.18
C LYS A 46 -2.34 7.40 2.42
N LYS A 47 -2.30 7.11 1.13
CA LYS A 47 -3.51 7.03 0.28
C LYS A 47 -4.39 5.83 0.62
N ASN A 48 -3.78 4.73 1.07
CA ASN A 48 -4.51 3.52 1.44
C ASN A 48 -4.98 3.52 2.89
N ILE A 49 -4.14 4.01 3.82
CA ILE A 49 -4.39 3.99 5.26
C ILE A 49 -3.94 5.34 5.85
N PRO A 50 -4.75 6.40 5.70
CA PRO A 50 -4.39 7.77 6.08
C PRO A 50 -3.93 7.94 7.54
N SER A 51 -4.44 7.11 8.44
CA SER A 51 -4.13 7.16 9.87
C SER A 51 -2.72 6.70 10.23
N LEU A 52 -2.06 5.92 9.35
CA LEU A 52 -0.73 5.37 9.65
C LEU A 52 0.41 6.34 9.34
N VAL A 53 0.24 7.27 8.40
CA VAL A 53 1.32 8.10 7.87
C VAL A 53 1.07 9.58 8.07
N GLN A 54 2.03 10.25 8.70
CA GLN A 54 2.15 11.72 8.71
C GLN A 54 3.19 12.10 7.66
N ILE A 55 2.73 12.46 6.47
CA ILE A 55 3.59 12.64 5.28
C ILE A 55 4.68 13.69 5.48
N ASN A 56 4.42 14.73 6.27
CA ASN A 56 5.36 15.81 6.55
C ASN A 56 6.62 15.35 7.31
N ASN A 57 6.63 14.13 7.86
CA ASN A 57 7.79 13.56 8.51
C ASN A 57 8.80 12.95 7.54
N TYR A 58 8.45 12.84 6.26
CA TYR A 58 9.29 12.24 5.22
C TYR A 58 9.77 13.33 4.27
N ILE A 59 11.09 13.56 4.26
CA ILE A 59 11.71 14.67 3.53
C ILE A 59 12.20 14.18 2.17
N PRO A 60 11.66 14.69 1.06
CA PRO A 60 12.19 14.39 -0.27
C PRO A 60 13.67 14.80 -0.36
N THR A 61 14.52 13.86 -0.80
CA THR A 61 15.97 14.11 -0.73
C THR A 61 16.78 13.22 -1.68
N GLU A 62 17.92 13.74 -2.11
CA GLU A 62 18.99 12.94 -2.73
C GLU A 62 20.13 12.60 -1.73
N ASN A 63 20.11 13.17 -0.52
CA ASN A 63 21.10 12.90 0.51
C ASN A 63 20.95 11.49 1.09
N HIS A 64 22.01 10.70 1.04
CA HIS A 64 22.02 9.29 1.48
C HIS A 64 21.62 9.12 2.94
N LYS A 65 22.15 9.94 3.85
CA LYS A 65 21.82 9.88 5.27
C LYS A 65 20.33 10.13 5.52
N GLN A 66 19.77 11.15 4.86
CA GLN A 66 18.36 11.47 4.98
C GLN A 66 17.46 10.37 4.39
N LYS A 67 17.89 9.70 3.30
CA LYS A 67 17.18 8.53 2.77
C LYS A 67 17.11 7.40 3.82
N ILE A 68 18.22 7.11 4.49
CA ILE A 68 18.26 6.11 5.59
C ILE A 68 17.30 6.51 6.73
N GLU A 69 17.30 7.78 7.12
CA GLU A 69 16.41 8.28 8.18
C GLU A 69 14.93 8.11 7.81
N ASN A 70 14.53 8.44 6.57
CA ASN A 70 13.18 8.23 6.08
C ASN A 70 12.77 6.74 6.14
N TRP A 71 13.61 5.83 5.65
CA TRP A 71 13.33 4.39 5.66
C TRP A 71 13.27 3.81 7.07
N ASN A 72 14.17 4.25 7.97
CA ASN A 72 14.14 3.84 9.38
C ASN A 72 12.86 4.34 10.07
N LEU A 73 12.42 5.56 9.74
CA LEU A 73 11.17 6.11 10.26
C LEU A 73 9.96 5.31 9.76
N LEU A 74 9.93 4.96 8.45
CA LEU A 74 8.93 4.07 7.87
C LEU A 74 8.88 2.74 8.62
N ASN A 75 10.01 2.07 8.79
CA ASN A 75 10.09 0.81 9.52
C ASN A 75 9.54 0.91 10.95
N LYS A 76 9.96 1.95 11.67
CA LYS A 76 9.62 2.11 13.10
C LYS A 76 8.16 2.49 13.32
N LYS A 77 7.63 3.41 12.50
CA LYS A 77 6.33 4.05 12.77
C LYS A 77 5.17 3.48 11.95
N VAL A 78 5.46 2.89 10.80
CA VAL A 78 4.46 2.51 9.81
C VAL A 78 4.50 1.01 9.51
N LEU A 79 5.62 0.50 8.98
CA LEU A 79 5.70 -0.88 8.52
C LEU A 79 5.55 -1.89 9.67
N SER A 80 6.05 -1.56 10.87
CA SER A 80 5.83 -2.37 12.07
C SER A 80 4.34 -2.56 12.39
N LYS A 81 3.50 -1.56 12.12
CA LYS A 81 2.05 -1.65 12.32
C LYS A 81 1.37 -2.48 11.23
N LEU A 82 1.96 -2.53 10.04
CA LEU A 82 1.54 -3.40 8.94
C LEU A 82 2.04 -4.85 9.12
N GLY A 83 2.80 -5.13 10.18
CA GLY A 83 3.28 -6.46 10.52
C GLY A 83 4.54 -6.90 9.79
N PHE A 84 5.32 -5.98 9.21
CA PHE A 84 6.60 -6.31 8.57
C PHE A 84 7.64 -5.20 8.75
N LYS A 85 8.88 -5.50 8.38
CA LYS A 85 9.99 -4.55 8.33
C LYS A 85 10.88 -4.87 7.13
N ILE A 86 11.51 -3.85 6.57
CA ILE A 86 12.55 -3.98 5.56
C ILE A 86 13.88 -3.97 6.29
N ASN A 87 14.76 -4.94 6.02
CA ASN A 87 16.08 -5.02 6.66
C ASN A 87 17.03 -3.94 6.08
N ASN A 88 18.15 -3.71 6.76
CA ASN A 88 19.10 -2.66 6.38
C ASN A 88 19.74 -2.91 5.01
N GLU A 89 20.00 -4.16 4.66
CA GLU A 89 20.60 -4.53 3.37
C GLU A 89 19.64 -4.21 2.20
N ASP A 90 18.36 -4.53 2.38
CA ASP A 90 17.32 -4.20 1.39
C ASP A 90 17.10 -2.68 1.30
N ILE A 91 17.11 -1.96 2.43
CA ILE A 91 17.04 -0.49 2.46
C ILE A 91 18.22 0.12 1.68
N GLU A 92 19.43 -0.36 1.89
CA GLU A 92 20.59 0.11 1.12
C GLU A 92 20.43 -0.17 -0.37
N GLY A 93 19.94 -1.36 -0.75
CA GLY A 93 19.64 -1.67 -2.14
C GLY A 93 18.66 -0.67 -2.76
N ILE A 94 17.61 -0.29 -2.03
CA ILE A 94 16.62 0.71 -2.47
C ILE A 94 17.25 2.10 -2.59
N ILE A 95 17.99 2.55 -1.58
CA ILE A 95 18.62 3.88 -1.54
C ILE A 95 19.61 4.07 -2.71
N TYR A 96 20.35 3.03 -3.06
CA TYR A 96 21.24 3.03 -4.21
C TYR A 96 20.54 2.74 -5.54
N SER A 97 19.20 2.68 -5.55
CA SER A 97 18.39 2.45 -6.75
C SER A 97 18.76 1.16 -7.49
N LYS A 98 19.19 0.13 -6.76
CA LYS A 98 19.50 -1.18 -7.34
C LYS A 98 18.21 -1.83 -7.89
N PRO A 99 18.29 -2.48 -9.06
CA PRO A 99 17.13 -3.16 -9.65
C PRO A 99 16.52 -4.20 -8.70
N TYR A 100 15.21 -4.38 -8.76
CA TYR A 100 14.42 -5.39 -8.06
C TYR A 100 14.21 -5.16 -6.56
N PHE A 101 14.94 -4.27 -5.90
CA PHE A 101 14.79 -4.04 -4.46
C PHE A 101 13.48 -3.32 -4.13
N ILE A 102 13.19 -2.25 -4.85
CA ILE A 102 11.95 -1.49 -4.61
C ILE A 102 10.71 -2.26 -5.07
N GLU A 103 10.80 -3.03 -6.16
CA GLU A 103 9.70 -3.83 -6.65
C GLU A 103 9.31 -4.91 -5.64
N LYS A 104 10.30 -5.60 -5.05
CA LYS A 104 10.06 -6.55 -3.95
C LYS A 104 9.40 -5.88 -2.74
N ALA A 105 9.88 -4.70 -2.36
CA ALA A 105 9.30 -3.93 -1.27
C ALA A 105 7.84 -3.53 -1.55
N LEU A 106 7.53 -3.12 -2.78
CA LEU A 106 6.18 -2.76 -3.22
C LEU A 106 5.24 -3.95 -3.28
N LYS A 107 5.72 -5.13 -3.70
CA LYS A 107 4.95 -6.38 -3.68
C LYS A 107 4.49 -6.69 -2.26
N VAL A 108 5.43 -6.73 -1.32
CA VAL A 108 5.12 -6.98 0.10
C VAL A 108 4.19 -5.90 0.66
N LEU A 109 4.41 -4.63 0.31
CA LEU A 109 3.56 -3.54 0.75
C LEU A 109 2.11 -3.73 0.29
N LYS A 110 1.89 -4.06 -0.99
CA LYS A 110 0.56 -4.30 -1.56
C LYS A 110 -0.18 -5.37 -0.76
N GLU A 111 0.46 -6.52 -0.52
CA GLU A 111 -0.10 -7.63 0.25
C GLU A 111 -0.44 -7.21 1.68
N LYS A 112 0.46 -6.49 2.35
CA LYS A 112 0.28 -6.06 3.75
C LYS A 112 -0.77 -4.97 3.93
N ILE A 113 -0.94 -4.09 2.97
CA ILE A 113 -2.05 -3.12 2.96
C ILE A 113 -3.40 -3.85 2.88
N GLU A 114 -3.50 -4.83 2.00
CA GLU A 114 -4.73 -5.62 1.85
C GLU A 114 -5.06 -6.39 3.13
N GLU A 115 -4.08 -7.10 3.70
CA GLU A 115 -4.25 -7.80 4.98
C GLU A 115 -4.68 -6.86 6.12
N TYR A 116 -4.10 -5.66 6.19
CA TYR A 116 -4.45 -4.68 7.21
C TYR A 116 -5.87 -4.16 7.05
N LYS A 117 -6.31 -3.88 5.82
CA LYS A 117 -7.69 -3.46 5.53
C LYS A 117 -8.70 -4.54 5.94
N ILE A 118 -8.41 -5.81 5.65
CA ILE A 118 -9.27 -6.93 6.05
C ILE A 118 -9.40 -6.98 7.57
N LYS A 119 -8.29 -6.91 8.31
CA LYS A 119 -8.30 -6.92 9.78
C LYS A 119 -9.09 -5.75 10.38
N LEU A 120 -9.04 -4.57 9.77
CA LEU A 120 -9.83 -3.42 10.22
C LEU A 120 -11.34 -3.69 10.08
N ILE A 121 -11.76 -4.32 9.00
CA ILE A 121 -13.18 -4.66 8.75
C ILE A 121 -13.64 -5.71 9.76
N GLU A 122 -12.84 -6.75 9.99
CA GLU A 122 -13.14 -7.81 10.96
C GLU A 122 -13.30 -7.24 12.38
N ASN A 123 -12.40 -6.36 12.80
CA ASN A 123 -12.44 -5.73 14.12
C ASN A 123 -13.67 -4.82 14.28
N ASN A 124 -14.05 -4.09 13.23
CA ASN A 124 -15.26 -3.25 13.27
C ASN A 124 -16.53 -4.09 13.35
N ASN A 125 -16.59 -5.20 12.61
CA ASN A 125 -17.73 -6.11 12.67
C ASN A 125 -17.88 -6.79 14.04
N ASN A 126 -16.78 -7.12 14.71
CA ASN A 126 -16.79 -7.70 16.06
C ASN A 126 -17.24 -6.68 17.13
N LYS A 127 -16.99 -5.38 16.94
CA LYS A 127 -17.51 -4.32 17.84
C LYS A 127 -19.03 -4.15 17.69
N ILE A 128 -19.54 -4.19 16.46
CA ILE A 128 -20.99 -4.09 16.19
C ILE A 128 -21.74 -5.32 16.71
N SER A 129 -21.09 -6.50 16.77
CA SER A 129 -21.72 -7.74 17.26
C SER A 129 -21.94 -7.78 18.76
N ASN A 130 -21.17 -6.99 19.53
CA ASN A 130 -21.35 -6.89 20.98
C ASN A 130 -22.49 -5.92 21.37
N GLU A 131 -22.98 -5.11 20.43
CA GLU A 131 -24.11 -4.20 20.69
C GLU A 131 -25.47 -4.69 20.17
N ASN A 132 -25.47 -5.67 19.20
CA ASN A 132 -26.72 -6.21 18.66
C ASN A 132 -26.60 -7.73 18.43
N SER A 133 -27.08 -8.52 19.38
CA SER A 133 -27.35 -9.94 19.16
C SER A 133 -28.57 -10.09 18.26
N PHE A 134 -28.39 -10.25 16.97
CA PHE A 134 -29.21 -10.98 16.00
C PHE A 134 -28.77 -10.67 14.57
N ASN A 135 -28.08 -11.55 13.92
CA ASN A 135 -28.24 -12.02 12.54
C ASN A 135 -26.94 -12.60 11.95
N LEU A 136 -27.11 -13.73 11.31
CA LEU A 136 -26.22 -14.58 10.52
C LEU A 136 -25.05 -13.82 9.85
N LYS A 137 -23.82 -14.20 10.20
CA LYS A 137 -22.60 -13.68 9.58
C LYS A 137 -21.94 -14.77 8.76
N GLU A 138 -21.86 -14.54 7.46
CA GLU A 138 -20.88 -15.22 6.62
C GLU A 138 -19.47 -14.80 7.02
N PRO A 139 -18.51 -15.72 7.13
CA PRO A 139 -17.12 -15.37 7.42
C PRO A 139 -16.56 -14.52 6.28
N LEU A 140 -15.96 -13.38 6.62
CA LEU A 140 -15.26 -12.52 5.67
C LEU A 140 -13.98 -13.21 5.18
N THR A 141 -14.12 -13.94 4.07
CA THR A 141 -12.99 -14.47 3.31
C THR A 141 -12.39 -13.36 2.42
N LYS A 142 -11.12 -13.52 2.00
CA LYS A 142 -10.51 -12.64 0.99
C LYS A 142 -11.45 -12.41 -0.21
N GLU A 143 -12.15 -13.43 -0.63
CA GLU A 143 -13.08 -13.44 -1.75
C GLU A 143 -14.29 -12.52 -1.53
N ASN A 144 -14.85 -12.51 -0.32
CA ASN A 144 -15.97 -11.64 0.05
C ASN A 144 -15.53 -10.17 0.17
N PHE A 145 -14.28 -9.91 0.55
CA PHE A 145 -13.71 -8.57 0.56
C PHE A 145 -13.60 -8.01 -0.86
N TYR A 146 -13.03 -8.77 -1.80
CA TYR A 146 -12.91 -8.34 -3.19
C TYR A 146 -14.27 -8.19 -3.87
N LYS A 147 -15.24 -9.05 -3.57
CA LYS A 147 -16.63 -8.90 -4.04
C LYS A 147 -17.23 -7.56 -3.58
N LYS A 148 -17.04 -7.20 -2.32
CA LYS A 148 -17.57 -5.94 -1.78
C LYS A 148 -16.89 -4.71 -2.38
N GLU A 149 -15.57 -4.76 -2.58
CA GLU A 149 -14.81 -3.69 -3.23
C GLU A 149 -15.24 -3.53 -4.71
N LEU A 150 -15.48 -4.63 -5.39
CA LEU A 150 -15.98 -4.63 -6.78
C LEU A 150 -17.37 -4.00 -6.86
N LEU A 151 -18.29 -4.37 -5.96
CA LEU A 151 -19.64 -3.80 -5.88
C LEU A 151 -19.61 -2.27 -5.67
N LEU A 152 -18.76 -1.79 -4.76
CA LEU A 152 -18.61 -0.35 -4.51
C LEU A 152 -18.08 0.39 -5.74
N LYS A 153 -17.11 -0.18 -6.46
CA LYS A 153 -16.60 0.39 -7.71
C LYS A 153 -17.65 0.41 -8.83
N GLU A 154 -18.49 -0.63 -8.92
CA GLU A 154 -19.59 -0.68 -9.87
C GLU A 154 -20.66 0.39 -9.56
N GLU A 155 -20.97 0.63 -8.28
CA GLU A 155 -21.89 1.70 -7.86
C GLU A 155 -21.33 3.08 -8.19
N GLU A 156 -20.03 3.34 -7.96
CA GLU A 156 -19.36 4.57 -8.36
C GLU A 156 -19.40 4.79 -9.88
N ILE A 157 -19.11 3.75 -10.67
CA ILE A 157 -19.18 3.81 -12.13
C ILE A 157 -20.60 4.11 -12.61
N ASN A 158 -21.61 3.50 -12.01
CA ASN A 158 -23.01 3.74 -12.36
C ASN A 158 -23.47 5.16 -11.98
N SER A 159 -23.00 5.64 -10.83
CA SER A 159 -23.25 7.03 -10.41
C SER A 159 -22.68 8.04 -11.40
N VAL A 160 -21.43 7.82 -11.87
CA VAL A 160 -20.79 8.68 -12.88
C VAL A 160 -21.49 8.58 -14.23
N LYS A 161 -21.87 7.37 -14.68
CA LYS A 161 -22.63 7.17 -15.94
C LYS A 161 -24.00 7.89 -15.91
N ASN A 162 -24.68 7.88 -14.77
CA ASN A 162 -25.96 8.57 -14.64
C ASN A 162 -25.79 10.09 -14.66
N LYS A 163 -24.71 10.64 -14.11
CA LYS A 163 -24.40 12.07 -14.20
C LYS A 163 -24.08 12.53 -15.62
N ILE A 164 -23.47 11.66 -16.44
CA ILE A 164 -23.14 11.95 -17.85
C ILE A 164 -24.40 11.93 -18.75
N LYS A 165 -25.42 11.12 -18.42
CA LYS A 165 -26.67 11.04 -19.18
C LYS A 165 -27.60 12.23 -19.00
N VAL A 166 -27.34 13.11 -18.05
CA VAL A 166 -28.18 14.28 -17.71
C VAL A 166 -27.64 15.59 -18.34
N ILE A 167 -26.59 15.49 -19.15
CA ILE A 167 -26.07 16.58 -19.98
C ILE A 167 -26.43 16.31 -21.43
#